data_209e37a326f4ecf397b688ed24fd91cd
#
_entry.id   209e37a326f4ecf397b688ed24fd91cd
#
_cell.length_a   1.000
_cell.length_b   1.000
_cell.length_c   1.000
_cell.angle_alpha   90.00
_cell.angle_beta   90.00
_cell.angle_gamma   90.00
#
_symmetry.space_group_name_H-M   'P 1'
#
loop_
_entity.id
_entity.type
_entity.pdbx_description
1 polymer ?
#
loop_
_entity_poly.entity_id
_entity_poly.type
_entity_poly.pdbx_seq_one_letter_code
_entity_poly.pdbx_strand_id
1 'polypeptide(L)'
;MRRLRWPLAVIAAFAAGWAMAGVTGKTPASRDANRETEQSRQQVATLQARLHARDEIAGDTRSAPPPTTAARRAAAAVDGGLGAVAREERMLQDLRVRAATPSAAPRGTPAGPPPTVESALERFYRYLDATRGGDGRERWQRARELVDELRGMGDVASKALMQVLASGSDSDERRAAARLLGTLQVPQSLPLLKDIIEKDDDLLLRRAAAAGLRQLQTPDSLPVMEHILLNGADDRFIRLSAAYGLAEAGRPLGVNGLAQIFNESAADGRGREMAFRALASLNDERSVPFMRQVMAADVEPGFRLRAIQYLTAQGDRQALPTLQMLMQSATEQPSIRDAAAHGYRALGGK
;
A
#
# COMPACT_ATOMS: atom_id res chain seq x y z
N MET A 1 -22.16 -36.05 0.57
CA MET A 1 -23.49 -35.43 0.46
C MET A 1 -24.07 -35.18 1.84
N ARG A 2 -24.11 -33.98 2.35
CA ARG A 2 -25.02 -33.46 3.38
C ARG A 2 -24.72 -31.98 3.54
N ARG A 3 -25.55 -31.15 2.89
CA ARG A 3 -25.54 -29.69 3.02
C ARG A 3 -26.20 -29.33 4.35
N LEU A 4 -25.45 -28.73 5.29
CA LEU A 4 -26.04 -28.10 6.49
C LEU A 4 -26.55 -26.71 6.06
N ARG A 5 -27.88 -26.60 5.99
CA ARG A 5 -28.60 -25.33 5.93
C ARG A 5 -28.71 -24.78 7.34
N TRP A 6 -28.15 -23.61 7.60
CA TRP A 6 -28.39 -22.86 8.83
C TRP A 6 -29.72 -22.10 8.68
N PRO A 7 -30.59 -22.10 9.70
CA PRO A 7 -31.90 -21.46 9.59
C PRO A 7 -31.81 -19.94 9.75
N LEU A 8 -32.52 -19.22 8.89
CA LEU A 8 -32.74 -17.76 8.86
C LEU A 8 -33.41 -17.17 10.13
N ALA A 9 -33.54 -17.93 11.20
CA ALA A 9 -34.22 -17.52 12.43
C ALA A 9 -33.37 -16.71 13.43
N VAL A 10 -32.06 -16.59 13.22
CA VAL A 10 -31.16 -15.85 14.15
C VAL A 10 -31.07 -14.36 13.80
N ILE A 11 -31.40 -13.96 12.60
CA ILE A 11 -31.34 -12.54 12.17
C ILE A 11 -32.58 -11.75 12.63
N ALA A 12 -33.70 -12.41 12.92
CA ALA A 12 -34.93 -11.75 13.37
C ALA A 12 -34.94 -11.37 14.85
N ALA A 13 -34.08 -11.94 15.68
CA ALA A 13 -34.09 -11.70 17.16
C ALA A 13 -33.32 -10.41 17.55
N PHE A 14 -32.46 -9.87 16.69
CA PHE A 14 -31.73 -8.63 16.98
C PHE A 14 -32.46 -7.35 16.54
N ALA A 15 -33.46 -7.47 15.66
CA ALA A 15 -34.24 -6.32 15.20
C ALA A 15 -35.45 -5.98 16.12
N ALA A 16 -35.84 -6.87 17.05
CA ALA A 16 -36.99 -6.69 17.91
C ALA A 16 -36.69 -6.09 19.30
N GLY A 17 -35.41 -5.95 19.67
CA GLY A 17 -34.98 -5.45 20.99
C GLY A 17 -34.94 -3.91 21.11
N TRP A 18 -35.15 -3.15 20.03
CA TRP A 18 -34.98 -1.68 20.05
C TRP A 18 -36.29 -0.88 19.83
N ALA A 19 -37.44 -1.51 19.93
CA ALA A 19 -38.71 -0.84 19.65
C ALA A 19 -39.50 -0.38 20.90
N MET A 20 -38.94 -0.45 22.10
CA MET A 20 -39.66 -0.01 23.34
C MET A 20 -38.79 0.90 24.22
N ALA A 21 -38.44 2.07 23.72
CA ALA A 21 -38.17 3.24 24.55
C ALA A 21 -38.58 4.47 23.72
N GLY A 22 -39.88 4.73 23.76
CA GLY A 22 -40.47 5.88 23.11
C GLY A 22 -40.46 7.12 23.97
N VAL A 23 -40.62 8.22 23.27
CA VAL A 23 -41.15 9.54 23.72
C VAL A 23 -40.10 10.44 24.37
N THR A 24 -39.55 11.40 23.63
CA THR A 24 -39.91 12.83 23.55
C THR A 24 -38.79 13.66 22.93
N GLY A 25 -39.11 14.62 22.08
CA GLY A 25 -38.26 15.77 21.78
C GLY A 25 -37.38 15.66 20.54
N LYS A 26 -37.96 15.73 19.32
CA LYS A 26 -37.20 16.00 18.09
C LYS A 26 -36.74 17.44 18.09
N THR A 27 -35.48 17.69 18.38
CA THR A 27 -34.81 18.96 18.15
C THR A 27 -34.54 19.16 16.64
N PRO A 28 -34.54 20.42 16.11
CA PRO A 28 -34.28 20.69 14.69
C PRO A 28 -32.97 20.09 14.15
N ALA A 29 -31.94 19.99 14.98
CA ALA A 29 -30.63 19.42 14.64
C ALA A 29 -30.69 17.93 14.20
N SER A 30 -31.68 17.15 14.64
CA SER A 30 -31.84 15.74 14.25
C SER A 30 -32.45 15.55 12.85
N ARG A 31 -33.12 16.59 12.31
CA ARG A 31 -33.68 16.56 10.96
C ARG A 31 -32.62 16.87 9.89
N ASP A 32 -31.70 17.76 10.22
CA ASP A 32 -30.62 18.13 9.28
C ASP A 32 -29.56 17.02 9.18
N ALA A 33 -29.20 16.37 10.27
CA ALA A 33 -28.32 15.19 10.26
C ALA A 33 -28.91 14.00 9.48
N ASN A 34 -30.24 13.79 9.53
CA ASN A 34 -30.90 12.75 8.75
C ASN A 34 -30.96 13.12 7.24
N ARG A 35 -31.09 14.41 6.89
CA ARG A 35 -31.04 14.87 5.48
C ARG A 35 -29.65 14.73 4.89
N GLU A 36 -28.61 15.05 5.63
CA GLU A 36 -27.22 14.89 5.17
C GLU A 36 -26.86 13.41 4.97
N THR A 37 -27.31 12.52 5.86
CA THR A 37 -27.12 11.06 5.70
C THR A 37 -27.88 10.50 4.50
N GLU A 38 -29.09 10.98 4.24
CA GLU A 38 -29.90 10.58 3.07
C GLU A 38 -29.30 11.11 1.76
N GLN A 39 -28.79 12.34 1.75
CA GLN A 39 -28.09 12.91 0.61
C GLN A 39 -26.78 12.16 0.32
N SER A 40 -26.02 11.78 1.36
CA SER A 40 -24.81 10.98 1.22
C SER A 40 -25.11 9.59 0.65
N ARG A 41 -26.20 8.94 1.09
CA ARG A 41 -26.65 7.64 0.54
C ARG A 41 -27.08 7.76 -0.94
N GLN A 42 -27.77 8.82 -1.31
CA GLN A 42 -28.15 9.06 -2.71
C GLN A 42 -26.95 9.37 -3.61
N GLN A 43 -25.93 10.09 -3.09
CA GLN A 43 -24.68 10.30 -3.81
C GLN A 43 -23.90 8.99 -4.02
N VAL A 44 -23.83 8.13 -3.00
CA VAL A 44 -23.21 6.80 -3.11
C VAL A 44 -23.93 5.94 -4.15
N ALA A 45 -25.27 5.89 -4.13
CA ALA A 45 -26.04 5.14 -5.11
C ALA A 45 -25.83 5.65 -6.55
N THR A 46 -25.71 6.98 -6.73
CA THR A 46 -25.45 7.60 -8.04
C THR A 46 -24.05 7.29 -8.54
N LEU A 47 -23.05 7.23 -7.64
CA LEU A 47 -21.67 6.87 -7.98
C LEU A 47 -21.54 5.38 -8.33
N GLN A 48 -22.26 4.51 -7.63
CA GLN A 48 -22.31 3.08 -7.93
C GLN A 48 -22.96 2.82 -9.31
N ALA A 49 -24.06 3.50 -9.63
CA ALA A 49 -24.68 3.41 -10.95
C ALA A 49 -23.75 3.87 -12.09
N ARG A 50 -22.93 4.92 -11.86
CA ARG A 50 -21.92 5.38 -12.84
C ARG A 50 -20.76 4.40 -13.01
N LEU A 51 -20.36 3.70 -11.97
CA LEU A 51 -19.34 2.66 -12.03
C LEU A 51 -19.82 1.45 -12.82
N HIS A 52 -21.03 0.97 -12.59
CA HIS A 52 -21.61 -0.14 -13.38
C HIS A 52 -21.75 0.20 -14.87
N ALA A 53 -22.20 1.41 -15.20
CA ALA A 53 -22.28 1.86 -16.60
C ALA A 53 -20.92 1.96 -17.30
N ARG A 54 -19.84 2.19 -16.55
CA ARG A 54 -18.47 2.24 -17.07
C ARG A 54 -17.89 0.85 -17.32
N ASP A 55 -18.25 -0.14 -16.49
CA ASP A 55 -17.80 -1.52 -16.64
C ASP A 55 -18.51 -2.24 -17.81
N GLU A 56 -19.74 -1.89 -18.13
CA GLU A 56 -20.44 -2.36 -19.34
C GLU A 56 -19.77 -1.84 -20.62
N ILE A 57 -19.24 -0.62 -20.63
CA ILE A 57 -18.54 -0.04 -21.79
C ILE A 57 -17.15 -0.67 -21.97
N ALA A 58 -16.51 -1.17 -20.90
CA ALA A 58 -15.20 -1.78 -20.94
C ALA A 58 -15.21 -3.25 -21.42
N GLY A 59 -16.38 -3.88 -21.48
CA GLY A 59 -16.55 -5.29 -21.88
C GLY A 59 -16.52 -5.57 -23.38
N ASP A 60 -16.61 -4.57 -24.25
CA ASP A 60 -16.86 -4.75 -25.70
C ASP A 60 -15.68 -4.37 -26.63
N THR A 61 -14.43 -4.56 -26.19
CA THR A 61 -13.28 -4.30 -27.07
C THR A 61 -12.36 -5.50 -27.28
N ARG A 62 -12.86 -6.50 -28.02
CA ARG A 62 -12.03 -7.51 -28.68
C ARG A 62 -12.03 -7.31 -30.19
N SER A 63 -11.43 -6.25 -30.67
CA SER A 63 -10.75 -6.10 -31.98
C SER A 63 -10.45 -4.62 -32.20
N ALA A 64 -9.22 -4.19 -31.98
CA ALA A 64 -8.83 -2.80 -32.22
C ALA A 64 -7.56 -2.69 -33.05
N PRO A 65 -7.51 -1.72 -33.99
CA PRO A 65 -6.32 -1.31 -34.73
C PRO A 65 -5.32 -0.55 -33.83
N PRO A 66 -4.10 -0.22 -34.30
CA PRO A 66 -3.01 0.29 -33.49
C PRO A 66 -3.34 1.61 -32.77
N PRO A 67 -2.68 1.90 -31.61
CA PRO A 67 -3.14 2.84 -30.63
C PRO A 67 -3.13 4.29 -31.13
N THR A 68 -4.29 4.88 -31.15
CA THR A 68 -4.53 6.32 -31.41
C THR A 68 -4.11 7.16 -30.18
N THR A 69 -4.03 8.48 -30.38
CA THR A 69 -3.69 9.49 -29.35
C THR A 69 -4.51 9.35 -28.04
N ALA A 70 -5.71 8.76 -28.12
CA ALA A 70 -6.55 8.45 -26.96
C ALA A 70 -5.99 7.29 -26.10
N ALA A 71 -5.36 6.29 -26.71
CA ALA A 71 -4.73 5.20 -25.99
C ALA A 71 -3.45 5.66 -25.24
N ARG A 72 -2.74 6.67 -25.78
CA ARG A 72 -1.64 7.33 -25.08
C ARG A 72 -2.12 8.15 -23.88
N ARG A 73 -3.31 8.76 -23.95
CA ARG A 73 -3.95 9.43 -22.79
C ARG A 73 -4.45 8.45 -21.75
N ALA A 74 -4.93 7.27 -22.13
CA ALA A 74 -5.30 6.21 -21.21
C ALA A 74 -4.06 5.60 -20.52
N ALA A 75 -2.96 5.43 -21.24
CA ALA A 75 -1.68 5.02 -20.65
C ALA A 75 -1.14 6.05 -19.67
N ALA A 76 -1.29 7.35 -19.95
CA ALA A 76 -0.93 8.44 -19.03
C ALA A 76 -1.85 8.49 -17.79
N ALA A 77 -3.11 8.06 -17.89
CA ALA A 77 -4.02 7.94 -16.75
C ALA A 77 -3.67 6.73 -15.87
N VAL A 78 -3.15 5.65 -16.44
CA VAL A 78 -2.60 4.50 -15.70
C VAL A 78 -1.30 4.88 -15.00
N ASP A 79 -0.45 5.70 -15.64
CA ASP A 79 0.75 6.29 -15.02
C ASP A 79 0.40 7.23 -13.86
N GLY A 80 -0.70 7.97 -13.94
CA GLY A 80 -1.24 8.78 -12.84
C GLY A 80 -1.62 7.93 -11.61
N GLY A 81 -2.17 6.73 -11.81
CA GLY A 81 -2.48 5.76 -10.75
C GLY A 81 -1.23 5.21 -10.06
N LEU A 82 -0.14 5.02 -10.80
CA LEU A 82 1.16 4.59 -10.25
C LEU A 82 1.81 5.66 -9.37
N GLY A 83 1.65 6.93 -9.75
CA GLY A 83 2.06 8.07 -8.94
C GLY A 83 1.28 8.17 -7.63
N ALA A 84 0.01 7.76 -7.61
CA ALA A 84 -0.82 7.76 -6.39
C ALA A 84 -0.35 6.69 -5.40
N VAL A 85 -0.13 5.45 -5.85
CA VAL A 85 0.38 4.36 -4.99
C VAL A 85 1.77 4.68 -4.44
N ALA A 86 2.69 5.20 -5.26
CA ALA A 86 4.03 5.59 -4.81
C ALA A 86 4.02 6.81 -3.87
N ARG A 87 2.99 7.65 -3.94
CA ARG A 87 2.78 8.75 -2.99
C ARG A 87 2.19 8.26 -1.68
N GLU A 88 1.23 7.33 -1.74
CA GLU A 88 0.67 6.66 -0.57
C GLU A 88 1.75 5.91 0.21
N GLU A 89 2.63 5.17 -0.47
CA GLU A 89 3.75 4.49 0.17
C GLU A 89 4.72 5.46 0.85
N ARG A 90 5.05 6.59 0.21
CA ARG A 90 5.89 7.64 0.83
C ARG A 90 5.23 8.26 2.05
N MET A 91 3.92 8.53 2.00
CA MET A 91 3.17 9.03 3.15
C MET A 91 3.19 8.04 4.31
N LEU A 92 2.99 6.76 4.02
CA LEU A 92 3.02 5.70 5.03
C LEU A 92 4.42 5.52 5.62
N GLN A 93 5.47 5.74 4.84
CA GLN A 93 6.86 5.71 5.30
C GLN A 93 7.20 6.92 6.19
N ASP A 94 6.74 8.12 5.85
CA ASP A 94 6.85 9.32 6.69
C ASP A 94 6.09 9.18 8.03
N LEU A 95 4.94 8.49 8.02
CA LEU A 95 4.19 8.17 9.23
C LEU A 95 4.93 7.20 10.14
N ARG A 96 5.69 6.25 9.57
CA ARG A 96 6.57 5.34 10.32
C ARG A 96 7.69 6.08 11.04
N VAL A 97 8.40 6.97 10.35
CA VAL A 97 9.51 7.73 10.93
C VAL A 97 9.03 8.55 12.14
N ARG A 98 7.79 9.06 12.10
CA ARG A 98 7.18 9.78 13.21
C ARG A 98 6.68 8.86 14.33
N ALA A 99 6.21 7.65 14.02
CA ALA A 99 5.80 6.68 15.04
C ALA A 99 6.99 6.14 15.85
N ALA A 100 8.19 6.10 15.26
CA ALA A 100 9.42 5.71 15.91
C ALA A 100 10.00 6.79 16.85
N THR A 101 9.58 8.06 16.72
CA THR A 101 9.91 9.12 17.67
C THR A 101 8.84 9.16 18.75
N PRO A 102 9.17 8.96 20.04
CA PRO A 102 8.21 9.10 21.13
C PRO A 102 7.76 10.57 21.16
N SER A 103 6.62 10.85 20.53
CA SER A 103 5.97 12.15 20.64
C SER A 103 5.50 12.29 22.08
N ALA A 104 6.04 13.30 22.76
CA ALA A 104 5.48 13.72 24.05
C ALA A 104 3.98 13.94 23.87
N ALA A 105 3.17 13.22 24.64
CA ALA A 105 1.73 13.33 24.61
C ALA A 105 1.32 14.81 24.66
N PRO A 106 0.41 15.28 23.77
CA PRO A 106 -0.06 16.65 23.81
C PRO A 106 -0.73 16.91 25.17
N ARG A 107 -0.18 17.83 25.91
CA ARG A 107 -0.72 18.27 27.19
C ARG A 107 -2.04 19.01 26.91
N GLY A 108 -3.17 18.40 27.35
CA GLY A 108 -4.37 19.15 27.73
C GLY A 108 -5.19 19.75 26.59
N THR A 109 -5.80 18.92 25.74
CA THR A 109 -7.09 19.24 25.14
C THR A 109 -8.20 18.81 26.12
N PRO A 110 -9.29 19.60 26.32
CA PRO A 110 -10.41 19.18 27.16
C PRO A 110 -10.93 17.84 26.64
N ALA A 111 -11.11 16.88 27.55
CA ALA A 111 -11.54 15.53 27.22
C ALA A 111 -12.92 15.60 26.54
N GLY A 112 -12.96 15.44 25.22
CA GLY A 112 -14.17 15.13 24.48
C GLY A 112 -14.75 13.79 24.97
N PRO A 113 -15.96 13.42 24.56
CA PRO A 113 -16.52 12.14 24.91
C PRO A 113 -15.56 11.00 24.53
N PRO A 114 -15.49 9.91 25.32
CA PRO A 114 -14.58 8.81 25.05
C PRO A 114 -14.80 8.29 23.61
N PRO A 115 -13.74 7.88 22.90
CA PRO A 115 -13.86 7.37 21.53
C PRO A 115 -14.77 6.13 21.50
N THR A 116 -15.66 6.07 20.50
CA THR A 116 -16.55 4.94 20.23
C THR A 116 -16.22 4.28 18.92
N VAL A 117 -16.70 3.05 18.71
CA VAL A 117 -16.52 2.34 17.43
C VAL A 117 -17.15 3.13 16.28
N GLU A 118 -18.33 3.75 16.50
CA GLU A 118 -19.01 4.60 15.53
C GLU A 118 -18.15 5.81 15.16
N SER A 119 -17.54 6.46 16.14
CA SER A 119 -16.65 7.60 15.88
C SER A 119 -15.36 7.20 15.16
N ALA A 120 -14.88 5.97 15.35
CA ALA A 120 -13.75 5.43 14.61
C ALA A 120 -14.13 5.09 13.16
N LEU A 121 -15.31 4.49 12.94
CA LEU A 121 -15.84 4.23 11.59
C LEU A 121 -16.07 5.53 10.82
N GLU A 122 -16.61 6.57 11.47
CA GLU A 122 -16.77 7.88 10.82
C GLU A 122 -15.43 8.43 10.31
N ARG A 123 -14.36 8.34 11.10
CA ARG A 123 -13.01 8.79 10.68
C ARG A 123 -12.44 7.91 9.56
N PHE A 124 -12.69 6.62 9.63
CA PHE A 124 -12.31 5.70 8.57
C PHE A 124 -13.00 6.04 7.24
N TYR A 125 -14.30 6.32 7.23
CA TYR A 125 -15.01 6.71 6.01
C TYR A 125 -14.55 8.07 5.49
N ARG A 126 -14.26 9.03 6.35
CA ARG A 126 -13.63 10.30 5.95
C ARG A 126 -12.24 10.09 5.34
N TYR A 127 -11.47 9.15 5.86
CA TYR A 127 -10.18 8.76 5.28
C TYR A 127 -10.36 8.18 3.86
N LEU A 128 -11.33 7.30 3.66
CA LEU A 128 -11.65 6.77 2.34
C LEU A 128 -12.00 7.89 1.35
N ASP A 129 -12.85 8.82 1.74
CA ASP A 129 -13.24 9.96 0.90
C ASP A 129 -12.03 10.85 0.58
N ALA A 130 -11.16 11.08 1.53
CA ALA A 130 -9.93 11.84 1.33
C ALA A 130 -8.94 11.13 0.37
N THR A 131 -8.95 9.79 0.31
CA THR A 131 -8.05 9.01 -0.56
C THR A 131 -8.62 8.73 -1.95
N ARG A 132 -9.95 8.70 -2.13
CA ARG A 132 -10.63 8.44 -3.41
C ARG A 132 -10.57 9.59 -4.41
N GLY A 133 -10.21 10.79 -4.01
CA GLY A 133 -10.14 11.97 -4.88
C GLY A 133 -8.73 12.22 -5.43
N GLY A 134 -8.64 12.77 -6.67
CA GLY A 134 -7.37 13.06 -7.34
C GLY A 134 -6.42 14.01 -6.60
N ASP A 135 -5.30 14.35 -7.25
CA ASP A 135 -4.12 15.05 -6.76
C ASP A 135 -4.37 16.39 -6.05
N GLY A 136 -4.61 16.35 -4.76
CA GLY A 136 -4.63 17.55 -3.94
C GLY A 136 -3.73 17.39 -2.71
N ARG A 137 -2.71 18.24 -2.56
CA ARG A 137 -1.86 18.26 -1.36
C ARG A 137 -2.69 18.30 -0.07
N GLU A 138 -3.77 19.09 -0.08
CA GLU A 138 -4.69 19.25 1.07
C GLU A 138 -5.43 17.95 1.43
N ARG A 139 -5.83 17.14 0.42
CA ARG A 139 -6.49 15.85 0.67
C ARG A 139 -5.54 14.85 1.32
N TRP A 140 -4.30 14.81 0.87
CA TRP A 140 -3.27 13.96 1.48
C TRP A 140 -2.92 14.39 2.90
N GLN A 141 -2.91 15.69 3.17
CA GLN A 141 -2.74 16.19 4.53
C GLN A 141 -3.91 15.76 5.42
N ARG A 142 -5.15 15.91 4.94
CA ARG A 142 -6.35 15.46 5.66
C ARG A 142 -6.37 13.95 5.89
N ALA A 143 -6.01 13.13 4.89
CA ALA A 143 -5.90 11.69 5.07
C ALA A 143 -4.87 11.34 6.16
N ARG A 144 -3.75 12.05 6.21
CA ARG A 144 -2.74 11.87 7.26
C ARG A 144 -3.28 12.24 8.65
N GLU A 145 -3.95 13.37 8.78
CA GLU A 145 -4.58 13.80 10.02
C GLU A 145 -5.58 12.75 10.53
N LEU A 146 -6.41 12.20 9.65
CA LEU A 146 -7.36 11.14 9.99
C LEU A 146 -6.68 9.84 10.44
N VAL A 147 -5.54 9.48 9.86
CA VAL A 147 -4.73 8.35 10.35
C VAL A 147 -4.19 8.62 11.75
N ASP A 148 -3.75 9.85 12.03
CA ASP A 148 -3.26 10.23 13.35
C ASP A 148 -4.40 10.29 14.38
N GLU A 149 -5.60 10.74 13.99
CA GLU A 149 -6.80 10.64 14.83
C GLU A 149 -7.14 9.19 15.16
N LEU A 150 -7.19 8.29 14.16
CA LEU A 150 -7.44 6.86 14.36
C LEU A 150 -6.39 6.24 15.30
N ARG A 151 -5.11 6.62 15.15
CA ARG A 151 -4.05 6.18 16.05
C ARG A 151 -4.31 6.63 17.49
N GLY A 152 -4.77 7.87 17.68
CA GLY A 152 -5.16 8.38 19.01
C GLY A 152 -6.33 7.66 19.65
N MET A 153 -7.18 6.97 18.87
CA MET A 153 -8.31 6.16 19.38
C MET A 153 -7.90 4.76 19.83
N GLY A 154 -6.68 4.31 19.53
CA GLY A 154 -6.12 3.05 20.03
C GLY A 154 -6.96 1.82 19.72
N ASP A 155 -7.31 1.05 20.76
CA ASP A 155 -8.06 -0.21 20.63
C ASP A 155 -9.44 -0.06 19.99
N VAL A 156 -10.07 1.11 20.14
CA VAL A 156 -11.39 1.37 19.55
C VAL A 156 -11.28 1.42 18.03
N ALA A 157 -10.28 2.14 17.49
CA ALA A 157 -10.02 2.15 16.04
C ALA A 157 -9.60 0.77 15.54
N SER A 158 -8.78 0.06 16.30
CA SER A 158 -8.36 -1.31 15.96
C SER A 158 -9.54 -2.26 15.81
N LYS A 159 -10.48 -2.25 16.76
CA LYS A 159 -11.70 -3.06 16.71
C LYS A 159 -12.59 -2.68 15.53
N ALA A 160 -12.80 -1.39 15.29
CA ALA A 160 -13.61 -0.90 14.18
C ALA A 160 -13.03 -1.35 12.83
N LEU A 161 -11.72 -1.18 12.62
CA LEU A 161 -11.05 -1.57 11.37
C LEU A 161 -11.01 -3.10 11.19
N MET A 162 -10.81 -3.88 12.25
CA MET A 162 -10.89 -5.35 12.17
C MET A 162 -12.30 -5.82 11.81
N GLN A 163 -13.33 -5.16 12.32
CA GLN A 163 -14.72 -5.45 11.96
C GLN A 163 -14.96 -5.15 10.46
N VAL A 164 -14.53 -4.00 9.94
CA VAL A 164 -14.64 -3.68 8.51
C VAL A 164 -13.89 -4.71 7.66
N LEU A 165 -12.68 -5.09 8.07
CA LEU A 165 -11.88 -6.06 7.34
C LEU A 165 -12.54 -7.45 7.30
N ALA A 166 -13.13 -7.90 8.40
CA ALA A 166 -13.71 -9.23 8.53
C ALA A 166 -15.08 -9.36 7.86
N SER A 167 -15.93 -8.33 7.95
CA SER A 167 -17.35 -8.42 7.59
C SER A 167 -17.85 -7.32 6.66
N GLY A 168 -16.98 -6.40 6.22
CA GLY A 168 -17.33 -5.35 5.26
C GLY A 168 -17.78 -5.94 3.92
N SER A 169 -18.85 -5.39 3.34
CA SER A 169 -19.37 -5.82 2.04
C SER A 169 -18.63 -5.16 0.86
N ASP A 170 -17.99 -4.01 1.08
CA ASP A 170 -17.24 -3.28 0.06
C ASP A 170 -15.77 -3.68 0.06
N SER A 171 -15.27 -4.17 -1.08
CA SER A 171 -13.88 -4.61 -1.23
C SER A 171 -12.87 -3.47 -1.07
N ASP A 172 -13.22 -2.22 -1.44
CA ASP A 172 -12.33 -1.07 -1.26
C ASP A 172 -12.18 -0.72 0.22
N GLU A 173 -13.27 -0.80 0.99
CA GLU A 173 -13.26 -0.61 2.44
C GLU A 173 -12.40 -1.66 3.13
N ARG A 174 -12.61 -2.94 2.80
CA ARG A 174 -11.78 -4.04 3.32
C ARG A 174 -10.30 -3.85 2.99
N ARG A 175 -9.97 -3.46 1.76
CA ARG A 175 -8.58 -3.19 1.33
C ARG A 175 -7.94 -2.03 2.10
N ALA A 176 -8.68 -0.95 2.32
CA ALA A 176 -8.21 0.19 3.10
C ALA A 176 -8.02 -0.18 4.58
N ALA A 177 -8.97 -0.91 5.17
CA ALA A 177 -8.86 -1.39 6.55
C ALA A 177 -7.63 -2.29 6.74
N ALA A 178 -7.35 -3.21 5.80
CA ALA A 178 -6.15 -4.06 5.84
C ALA A 178 -4.85 -3.25 5.89
N ARG A 179 -4.73 -2.21 5.04
CA ARG A 179 -3.55 -1.33 5.04
C ARG A 179 -3.44 -0.49 6.31
N LEU A 180 -4.57 0.07 6.78
CA LEU A 180 -4.59 0.90 7.99
C LEU A 180 -4.23 0.10 9.24
N LEU A 181 -4.69 -1.15 9.38
CA LEU A 181 -4.31 -2.02 10.49
C LEU A 181 -2.79 -2.23 10.56
N GLY A 182 -2.14 -2.39 9.41
CA GLY A 182 -0.68 -2.42 9.35
C GLY A 182 -0.03 -1.07 9.71
N THR A 183 -0.55 0.03 9.16
CA THR A 183 -0.04 1.40 9.40
C THR A 183 -0.17 1.82 10.86
N LEU A 184 -1.26 1.43 11.51
CA LEU A 184 -1.50 1.66 12.94
C LEU A 184 -0.75 0.65 13.81
N GLN A 185 -0.07 -0.32 13.20
CA GLN A 185 0.69 -1.38 13.89
C GLN A 185 -0.17 -2.15 14.90
N VAL A 186 -1.32 -2.67 14.48
CA VAL A 186 -2.27 -3.42 15.30
C VAL A 186 -1.90 -4.91 15.31
N PRO A 187 -1.18 -5.45 16.32
CA PRO A 187 -0.70 -6.84 16.31
C PRO A 187 -1.84 -7.86 16.25
N GLN A 188 -2.98 -7.54 16.84
CA GLN A 188 -4.18 -8.39 16.88
C GLN A 188 -4.75 -8.66 15.48
N SER A 189 -4.39 -7.86 14.47
CA SER A 189 -4.83 -8.07 13.09
C SER A 189 -4.03 -9.17 12.35
N LEU A 190 -2.90 -9.62 12.88
CA LEU A 190 -2.02 -10.60 12.23
C LEU A 190 -2.73 -11.88 11.79
N PRO A 191 -3.55 -12.57 12.63
CA PRO A 191 -4.24 -13.78 12.19
C PRO A 191 -5.21 -13.54 11.04
N LEU A 192 -5.92 -12.41 11.08
CA LEU A 192 -6.90 -12.04 10.05
C LEU A 192 -6.20 -11.67 8.74
N LEU A 193 -5.11 -10.88 8.78
CA LEU A 193 -4.33 -10.55 7.58
C LEU A 193 -3.73 -11.80 6.94
N LYS A 194 -3.21 -12.74 7.74
CA LYS A 194 -2.69 -14.02 7.27
C LYS A 194 -3.79 -14.84 6.57
N ASP A 195 -4.94 -15.01 7.21
CA ASP A 195 -6.06 -15.78 6.65
C ASP A 195 -6.54 -15.21 5.31
N ILE A 196 -6.64 -13.88 5.19
CA ILE A 196 -6.97 -13.20 3.93
C ILE A 196 -5.93 -13.47 2.86
N ILE A 197 -4.63 -13.34 3.17
CA ILE A 197 -3.55 -13.59 2.19
C ILE A 197 -3.63 -15.01 1.63
N GLU A 198 -3.95 -15.98 2.48
CA GLU A 198 -3.96 -17.40 2.12
C GLU A 198 -5.25 -17.84 1.42
N LYS A 199 -6.41 -17.24 1.75
CA LYS A 199 -7.71 -17.84 1.43
C LYS A 199 -8.73 -16.94 0.73
N ASP A 200 -8.55 -15.60 0.75
CA ASP A 200 -9.55 -14.70 0.16
C ASP A 200 -9.51 -14.77 -1.38
N ASP A 201 -10.67 -14.79 -2.02
CA ASP A 201 -10.79 -14.86 -3.48
C ASP A 201 -10.43 -13.53 -4.16
N ASP A 202 -10.57 -12.38 -3.45
CA ASP A 202 -10.18 -11.06 -3.97
C ASP A 202 -8.65 -10.87 -3.92
N LEU A 203 -8.00 -11.04 -5.07
CA LEU A 203 -6.56 -10.85 -5.21
C LEU A 203 -6.11 -9.44 -4.76
N LEU A 204 -6.90 -8.40 -4.99
CA LEU A 204 -6.54 -7.04 -4.57
C LEU A 204 -6.61 -6.88 -3.05
N LEU A 205 -7.54 -7.58 -2.39
CA LEU A 205 -7.60 -7.63 -0.94
C LEU A 205 -6.42 -8.45 -0.37
N ARG A 206 -6.08 -9.59 -0.97
CA ARG A 206 -4.86 -10.35 -0.61
C ARG A 206 -3.60 -9.48 -0.68
N ARG A 207 -3.44 -8.70 -1.76
CA ARG A 207 -2.32 -7.75 -1.91
C ARG A 207 -2.34 -6.63 -0.86
N ALA A 208 -3.52 -6.11 -0.54
CA ALA A 208 -3.69 -5.09 0.50
C ALA A 208 -3.36 -5.64 1.89
N ALA A 209 -3.77 -6.87 2.20
CA ALA A 209 -3.43 -7.56 3.43
C ALA A 209 -1.92 -7.82 3.55
N ALA A 210 -1.25 -8.22 2.44
CA ALA A 210 0.20 -8.38 2.41
C ALA A 210 0.95 -7.06 2.63
N ALA A 211 0.43 -5.94 2.08
CA ALA A 211 0.97 -4.61 2.35
C ALA A 211 0.77 -4.20 3.83
N GLY A 212 -0.38 -4.52 4.42
CA GLY A 212 -0.64 -4.32 5.85
C GLY A 212 0.29 -5.16 6.72
N LEU A 213 0.47 -6.44 6.39
CA LEU A 213 1.38 -7.35 7.07
C LEU A 213 2.82 -6.82 7.06
N ARG A 214 3.29 -6.30 5.91
CA ARG A 214 4.61 -5.66 5.79
C ARG A 214 4.77 -4.49 6.78
N GLN A 215 3.73 -3.69 6.95
CA GLN A 215 3.78 -2.51 7.81
C GLN A 215 3.65 -2.85 9.30
N LEU A 216 3.09 -3.99 9.64
CA LEU A 216 2.86 -4.42 11.02
C LEU A 216 4.18 -4.58 11.80
N GLN A 217 5.26 -5.09 11.15
CA GLN A 217 6.64 -5.16 11.68
C GLN A 217 6.75 -5.72 13.12
N THR A 218 5.89 -6.64 13.50
CA THR A 218 5.99 -7.34 14.78
C THR A 218 6.90 -8.56 14.66
N PRO A 219 7.52 -9.03 15.75
CA PRO A 219 8.31 -10.28 15.70
C PRO A 219 7.51 -11.46 15.14
N ASP A 220 6.22 -11.55 15.45
CA ASP A 220 5.34 -12.63 15.00
C ASP A 220 4.95 -12.52 13.52
N SER A 221 5.06 -11.33 12.90
CA SER A 221 4.78 -11.14 11.49
C SER A 221 5.93 -11.66 10.59
N LEU A 222 7.17 -11.71 11.09
CA LEU A 222 8.33 -12.13 10.31
C LEU A 222 8.24 -13.58 9.82
N PRO A 223 7.91 -14.58 10.65
CA PRO A 223 7.74 -15.96 10.18
C PRO A 223 6.63 -16.10 9.12
N VAL A 224 5.57 -15.30 9.21
CA VAL A 224 4.50 -15.29 8.21
C VAL A 224 5.02 -14.76 6.87
N MET A 225 5.80 -13.68 6.88
CA MET A 225 6.42 -13.14 5.66
C MET A 225 7.45 -14.11 5.07
N GLU A 226 8.25 -14.79 5.91
CA GLU A 226 9.19 -15.84 5.46
C GLU A 226 8.44 -16.98 4.77
N HIS A 227 7.34 -17.45 5.36
CA HIS A 227 6.49 -18.48 4.77
C HIS A 227 5.93 -18.07 3.40
N ILE A 228 5.38 -16.85 3.29
CA ILE A 228 4.86 -16.30 2.03
C ILE A 228 5.94 -16.26 0.95
N LEU A 229 7.15 -15.82 1.30
CA LEU A 229 8.24 -15.69 0.34
C LEU A 229 8.77 -17.05 -0.13
N LEU A 230 8.94 -18.00 0.78
CA LEU A 230 9.55 -19.30 0.49
C LEU A 230 8.60 -20.28 -0.21
N ASN A 231 7.31 -20.25 0.13
CA ASN A 231 6.32 -21.15 -0.47
C ASN A 231 5.77 -20.68 -1.83
N GLY A 232 6.36 -19.62 -2.39
CA GLY A 232 6.04 -19.19 -3.74
C GLY A 232 4.60 -18.74 -3.89
N ALA A 233 4.04 -18.06 -2.85
CA ALA A 233 2.70 -17.51 -2.92
C ALA A 233 2.42 -16.99 -4.34
N ASP A 234 1.31 -17.37 -4.88
CA ASP A 234 0.91 -17.29 -6.28
C ASP A 234 1.11 -15.90 -6.92
N ASP A 235 1.05 -14.84 -6.10
CA ASP A 235 1.11 -13.47 -6.59
C ASP A 235 2.45 -12.79 -6.29
N ARG A 236 3.07 -12.25 -7.34
CA ARG A 236 4.36 -11.56 -7.25
C ARG A 236 4.33 -10.36 -6.30
N PHE A 237 3.24 -9.61 -6.24
CA PHE A 237 3.13 -8.42 -5.38
C PHE A 237 2.98 -8.81 -3.91
N ILE A 238 2.36 -9.97 -3.62
CA ILE A 238 2.30 -10.54 -2.27
C ILE A 238 3.71 -10.94 -1.84
N ARG A 239 4.45 -11.68 -2.68
CA ARG A 239 5.86 -12.04 -2.40
C ARG A 239 6.74 -10.80 -2.24
N LEU A 240 6.54 -9.77 -3.07
CA LEU A 240 7.28 -8.52 -3.00
C LEU A 240 7.03 -7.80 -1.66
N SER A 241 5.78 -7.75 -1.20
CA SER A 241 5.45 -7.14 0.10
C SER A 241 6.13 -7.89 1.24
N ALA A 242 6.12 -9.23 1.22
CA ALA A 242 6.79 -10.06 2.21
C ALA A 242 8.32 -9.88 2.18
N ALA A 243 8.94 -9.94 1.00
CA ALA A 243 10.37 -9.73 0.83
C ALA A 243 10.82 -8.35 1.32
N TYR A 244 10.04 -7.32 0.99
CA TYR A 244 10.35 -5.96 1.42
C TYR A 244 10.22 -5.79 2.94
N GLY A 245 9.16 -6.34 3.56
CA GLY A 245 9.00 -6.33 5.01
C GLY A 245 10.15 -7.02 5.75
N LEU A 246 10.60 -8.18 5.25
CA LEU A 246 11.76 -8.89 5.78
C LEU A 246 13.06 -8.07 5.63
N ALA A 247 13.25 -7.42 4.48
CA ALA A 247 14.41 -6.57 4.24
C ALA A 247 14.43 -5.34 5.17
N GLU A 248 13.28 -4.68 5.36
CA GLU A 248 13.11 -3.58 6.33
C GLU A 248 13.40 -4.03 7.77
N ALA A 249 13.04 -5.28 8.11
CA ALA A 249 13.35 -5.89 9.41
C ALA A 249 14.79 -6.40 9.54
N GLY A 250 15.66 -6.14 8.57
CA GLY A 250 17.06 -6.54 8.62
C GLY A 250 17.32 -8.01 8.24
N ARG A 251 16.33 -8.73 7.72
CA ARG A 251 16.50 -10.14 7.34
C ARG A 251 17.13 -10.26 5.94
N PRO A 252 18.29 -10.96 5.80
CA PRO A 252 18.94 -11.14 4.48
C PRO A 252 18.03 -11.82 3.45
N LEU A 253 17.16 -12.72 3.89
CA LEU A 253 16.18 -13.39 3.04
C LEU A 253 15.31 -12.40 2.26
N GLY A 254 14.96 -11.27 2.86
CA GLY A 254 14.18 -10.21 2.21
C GLY A 254 14.91 -9.56 1.04
N VAL A 255 16.19 -9.20 1.22
CA VAL A 255 17.04 -8.64 0.16
C VAL A 255 17.20 -9.63 -1.00
N ASN A 256 17.49 -10.90 -0.69
CA ASN A 256 17.60 -11.96 -1.68
C ASN A 256 16.29 -12.17 -2.44
N GLY A 257 15.16 -12.16 -1.74
CA GLY A 257 13.83 -12.28 -2.34
C GLY A 257 13.51 -11.11 -3.28
N LEU A 258 13.83 -9.88 -2.91
CA LEU A 258 13.66 -8.72 -3.79
C LEU A 258 14.54 -8.82 -5.05
N ALA A 259 15.80 -9.25 -4.90
CA ALA A 259 16.71 -9.45 -6.03
C ALA A 259 16.20 -10.54 -6.98
N GLN A 260 15.68 -11.64 -6.42
CA GLN A 260 15.05 -12.72 -7.20
C GLN A 260 13.81 -12.21 -7.96
N ILE A 261 12.92 -11.48 -7.29
CA ILE A 261 11.71 -10.90 -7.92
C ILE A 261 12.10 -9.93 -9.05
N PHE A 262 13.14 -9.12 -8.88
CA PHE A 262 13.67 -8.26 -9.95
C PHE A 262 14.07 -9.08 -11.18
N ASN A 263 14.81 -10.16 -11.01
CA ASN A 263 15.28 -11.01 -12.10
C ASN A 263 14.13 -11.77 -12.79
N GLU A 264 13.20 -12.33 -12.01
CA GLU A 264 12.01 -13.02 -12.52
C GLU A 264 11.06 -12.10 -13.28
N SER A 265 11.09 -10.81 -12.98
CA SER A 265 10.20 -9.78 -13.54
C SER A 265 10.75 -9.13 -14.81
N ALA A 266 11.70 -9.75 -15.50
CA ALA A 266 12.32 -9.16 -16.71
C ALA A 266 11.29 -8.75 -17.78
N ALA A 267 10.20 -9.54 -17.93
CA ALA A 267 9.10 -9.25 -18.86
C ALA A 267 8.01 -8.33 -18.28
N ASP A 268 8.06 -8.02 -16.98
CA ASP A 268 7.08 -7.17 -16.27
C ASP A 268 7.80 -5.98 -15.66
N GLY A 269 7.89 -4.88 -16.42
CA GLY A 269 8.56 -3.67 -15.99
C GLY A 269 8.06 -3.12 -14.64
N ARG A 270 6.79 -3.36 -14.26
CA ARG A 270 6.24 -2.90 -12.99
C ARG A 270 6.80 -3.67 -11.80
N GLY A 271 6.79 -4.99 -11.84
CA GLY A 271 7.33 -5.82 -10.77
C GLY A 271 8.83 -5.56 -10.57
N ARG A 272 9.55 -5.42 -11.69
CA ARG A 272 10.97 -5.11 -11.72
C ARG A 272 11.28 -3.75 -11.08
N GLU A 273 10.54 -2.71 -11.48
CA GLU A 273 10.68 -1.36 -10.91
C GLU A 273 10.39 -1.33 -9.41
N MET A 274 9.34 -2.03 -8.95
CA MET A 274 9.00 -2.08 -7.53
C MET A 274 10.08 -2.79 -6.71
N ALA A 275 10.61 -3.93 -7.18
CA ALA A 275 11.67 -4.66 -6.50
C ALA A 275 12.97 -3.83 -6.42
N PHE A 276 13.36 -3.20 -7.54
CA PHE A 276 14.52 -2.30 -7.57
C PHE A 276 14.36 -1.12 -6.61
N ARG A 277 13.19 -0.48 -6.63
CA ARG A 277 12.89 0.65 -5.74
C ARG A 277 12.93 0.24 -4.28
N ALA A 278 12.38 -0.93 -3.94
CA ALA A 278 12.45 -1.46 -2.59
C ALA A 278 13.91 -1.63 -2.14
N LEU A 279 14.76 -2.26 -2.96
CA LEU A 279 16.19 -2.44 -2.66
C LEU A 279 16.94 -1.10 -2.52
N ALA A 280 16.64 -0.14 -3.39
CA ALA A 280 17.25 1.19 -3.32
C ALA A 280 16.80 1.99 -2.09
N SER A 281 15.55 1.80 -1.63
CA SER A 281 15.01 2.51 -0.48
C SER A 281 15.55 2.02 0.86
N LEU A 282 16.06 0.80 0.95
CA LEU A 282 16.73 0.30 2.15
C LEU A 282 17.95 1.13 2.51
N ASN A 283 18.62 1.70 1.51
CA ASN A 283 19.78 2.59 1.63
C ASN A 283 20.87 2.02 2.56
N ASP A 284 21.14 0.73 2.45
CA ASP A 284 22.13 0.04 3.26
C ASP A 284 23.04 -0.89 2.45
N GLU A 285 24.15 -1.31 3.09
CA GLU A 285 25.18 -2.13 2.45
C GLU A 285 24.71 -3.51 1.99
N ARG A 286 23.58 -4.04 2.51
CA ARG A 286 23.02 -5.33 2.09
C ARG A 286 22.53 -5.29 0.65
N SER A 287 22.12 -4.10 0.13
CA SER A 287 21.69 -3.92 -1.26
C SER A 287 22.89 -3.69 -2.20
N VAL A 288 24.08 -3.38 -1.71
CA VAL A 288 25.27 -3.05 -2.52
C VAL A 288 25.64 -4.17 -3.52
N PRO A 289 25.71 -5.46 -3.12
CA PRO A 289 26.04 -6.54 -4.08
C PRO A 289 25.05 -6.61 -5.25
N PHE A 290 23.76 -6.45 -4.98
CA PHE A 290 22.73 -6.41 -6.03
C PHE A 290 22.91 -5.18 -6.92
N MET A 291 23.17 -4.00 -6.37
CA MET A 291 23.37 -2.79 -7.18
C MET A 291 24.61 -2.91 -8.08
N ARG A 292 25.70 -3.56 -7.62
CA ARG A 292 26.84 -3.86 -8.49
C ARG A 292 26.45 -4.79 -9.64
N GLN A 293 25.66 -5.81 -9.36
CA GLN A 293 25.15 -6.73 -10.38
C GLN A 293 24.32 -5.97 -11.43
N VAL A 294 23.37 -5.12 -11.01
CA VAL A 294 22.53 -4.33 -11.90
C VAL A 294 23.36 -3.35 -12.75
N MET A 295 24.37 -2.69 -12.16
CA MET A 295 25.27 -1.79 -12.88
C MET A 295 25.99 -2.48 -14.03
N ALA A 296 26.44 -3.72 -13.80
CA ALA A 296 27.21 -4.51 -14.78
C ALA A 296 26.33 -5.28 -15.78
N ALA A 297 25.06 -5.50 -15.48
CA ALA A 297 24.17 -6.33 -16.28
C ALA A 297 23.66 -5.61 -17.54
N ASP A 298 23.24 -6.40 -18.53
CA ASP A 298 22.51 -5.90 -19.70
C ASP A 298 21.01 -5.76 -19.34
N VAL A 299 20.70 -4.68 -18.67
CA VAL A 299 19.34 -4.31 -18.25
C VAL A 299 19.04 -2.88 -18.73
N GLU A 300 17.78 -2.47 -18.60
CA GLU A 300 17.33 -1.14 -19.01
C GLU A 300 18.24 -0.04 -18.42
N PRO A 301 18.66 0.93 -19.25
CA PRO A 301 19.63 1.97 -18.83
C PRO A 301 19.23 2.73 -17.56
N GLY A 302 17.93 2.89 -17.32
CA GLY A 302 17.41 3.56 -16.13
C GLY A 302 17.77 2.84 -14.82
N PHE A 303 17.80 1.51 -14.79
CA PHE A 303 18.24 0.76 -13.61
C PHE A 303 19.75 0.89 -13.41
N ARG A 304 20.53 0.78 -14.49
CA ARG A 304 21.99 0.90 -14.44
C ARG A 304 22.41 2.28 -13.92
N LEU A 305 21.79 3.34 -14.44
CA LEU A 305 22.03 4.72 -14.00
C LEU A 305 21.78 4.88 -12.49
N ARG A 306 20.63 4.40 -12.00
CA ARG A 306 20.28 4.48 -10.58
C ARG A 306 21.19 3.60 -9.71
N ALA A 307 21.63 2.44 -10.20
CA ALA A 307 22.60 1.61 -9.51
C ALA A 307 23.96 2.30 -9.36
N ILE A 308 24.46 2.97 -10.42
CA ILE A 308 25.68 3.79 -10.35
C ILE A 308 25.55 4.90 -9.29
N GLN A 309 24.43 5.63 -9.31
CA GLN A 309 24.16 6.70 -8.34
C GLN A 309 24.10 6.16 -6.92
N TYR A 310 23.43 5.02 -6.71
CA TYR A 310 23.35 4.36 -5.40
C TYR A 310 24.76 3.97 -4.89
N LEU A 311 25.55 3.26 -5.70
CA LEU A 311 26.90 2.82 -5.33
C LEU A 311 27.84 3.98 -5.04
N THR A 312 27.73 5.07 -5.81
CA THR A 312 28.47 6.29 -5.57
C THR A 312 28.09 6.93 -4.23
N ALA A 313 26.80 7.01 -3.92
CA ALA A 313 26.31 7.56 -2.67
C ALA A 313 26.71 6.72 -1.45
N GLN A 314 26.77 5.38 -1.60
CA GLN A 314 27.26 4.47 -0.55
C GLN A 314 28.79 4.46 -0.40
N GLY A 315 29.52 5.15 -1.27
CA GLY A 315 30.99 5.16 -1.20
C GLY A 315 31.63 3.83 -1.61
N ASP A 316 30.95 3.02 -2.42
CA ASP A 316 31.37 1.67 -2.78
C ASP A 316 32.56 1.66 -3.73
N ARG A 317 33.77 1.58 -3.21
CA ARG A 317 35.02 1.53 -4.02
C ARG A 317 35.17 0.24 -4.82
N GLN A 318 34.46 -0.83 -4.51
CA GLN A 318 34.51 -2.06 -5.31
C GLN A 318 33.80 -1.88 -6.66
N ALA A 319 33.03 -0.81 -6.86
CA ALA A 319 32.45 -0.43 -8.14
C ALA A 319 33.47 0.17 -9.11
N LEU A 320 34.62 0.66 -8.66
CA LEU A 320 35.63 1.38 -9.49
C LEU A 320 36.01 0.65 -10.78
N PRO A 321 36.35 -0.65 -10.80
CA PRO A 321 36.73 -1.33 -12.04
C PRO A 321 35.60 -1.32 -13.09
N THR A 322 34.37 -1.57 -12.67
CA THR A 322 33.21 -1.57 -13.56
C THR A 322 32.89 -0.15 -14.05
N LEU A 323 32.98 0.85 -13.17
CA LEU A 323 32.77 2.26 -13.57
C LEU A 323 33.83 2.69 -14.60
N GLN A 324 35.09 2.28 -14.44
CA GLN A 324 36.15 2.55 -15.42
C GLN A 324 35.85 1.91 -16.78
N MET A 325 35.43 0.66 -16.79
CA MET A 325 35.03 -0.03 -18.02
C MET A 325 33.85 0.67 -18.71
N LEU A 326 32.82 1.05 -17.96
CA LEU A 326 31.63 1.71 -18.51
C LEU A 326 31.94 3.08 -19.11
N MET A 327 32.76 3.91 -18.43
CA MET A 327 33.12 5.23 -18.95
C MET A 327 33.99 5.20 -20.21
N GLN A 328 34.75 4.11 -20.41
CA GLN A 328 35.61 3.92 -21.56
C GLN A 328 34.94 3.19 -22.73
N SER A 329 33.77 2.60 -22.53
CA SER A 329 33.05 1.82 -23.54
C SER A 329 32.49 2.69 -24.64
N ALA A 330 32.90 2.46 -25.89
CA ALA A 330 32.38 3.17 -27.05
C ALA A 330 30.92 2.78 -27.38
N THR A 331 30.48 1.60 -26.96
CA THR A 331 29.15 1.07 -27.24
C THR A 331 28.11 1.44 -26.14
N GLU A 332 28.60 1.99 -25.04
CA GLU A 332 27.71 2.35 -23.92
C GLU A 332 26.98 3.67 -24.20
N GLN A 333 25.77 3.80 -23.63
CA GLN A 333 25.01 5.05 -23.77
C GLN A 333 25.72 6.23 -23.09
N PRO A 334 25.66 7.45 -23.70
CA PRO A 334 26.32 8.63 -23.17
C PRO A 334 25.95 8.90 -21.68
N SER A 335 24.67 8.77 -21.29
CA SER A 335 24.22 8.99 -19.94
C SER A 335 24.84 8.02 -18.92
N ILE A 336 25.08 6.78 -19.31
CA ILE A 336 25.75 5.78 -18.47
C ILE A 336 27.24 6.09 -18.37
N ARG A 337 27.90 6.45 -19.50
CA ARG A 337 29.31 6.85 -19.47
C ARG A 337 29.58 8.06 -18.60
N ASP A 338 28.71 9.08 -18.70
CA ASP A 338 28.83 10.29 -17.89
C ASP A 338 28.60 10.01 -16.39
N ALA A 339 27.59 9.21 -16.05
CA ALA A 339 27.33 8.78 -14.68
C ALA A 339 28.49 7.94 -14.13
N ALA A 340 29.04 7.02 -14.95
CA ALA A 340 30.18 6.21 -14.55
C ALA A 340 31.44 7.06 -14.31
N ALA A 341 31.71 8.03 -15.20
CA ALA A 341 32.82 8.97 -15.05
C ALA A 341 32.67 9.85 -13.79
N HIS A 342 31.46 10.29 -13.48
CA HIS A 342 31.16 11.02 -12.25
C HIS A 342 31.40 10.14 -11.02
N GLY A 343 30.81 8.95 -10.97
CA GLY A 343 30.95 8.00 -9.87
C GLY A 343 32.39 7.58 -9.65
N TYR A 344 33.13 7.31 -10.74
CA TYR A 344 34.57 6.94 -10.66
C TYR A 344 35.39 8.02 -9.96
N ARG A 345 35.22 9.28 -10.36
CA ARG A 345 35.91 10.42 -9.70
C ARG A 345 35.48 10.62 -8.24
N ALA A 346 34.17 10.53 -7.97
CA ALA A 346 33.63 10.70 -6.63
C ALA A 346 34.14 9.64 -5.65
N LEU A 347 34.39 8.41 -6.12
CA LEU A 347 34.93 7.30 -5.32
C LEU A 347 36.46 7.33 -5.22
N GLY A 348 37.15 8.34 -5.78
CA GLY A 348 38.58 8.53 -5.71
C GLY A 348 39.37 7.74 -6.78
N GLY A 349 38.76 7.39 -7.90
CA GLY A 349 39.43 6.88 -9.08
C GLY A 349 40.33 7.96 -9.70
N LYS A 350 41.54 7.55 -10.14
CA LYS A 350 42.56 8.42 -10.75
C LYS A 350 42.75 8.10 -12.20
#